data_ae8f2f22e749a7d46ff43b1def78e975
#
_entry.id   ae8f2f22e749a7d46ff43b1def78e975
#
_cell.length_a   1.000
_cell.length_b   1.000
_cell.length_c   1.000
_cell.angle_alpha   90.00
_cell.angle_beta   90.00
_cell.angle_gamma   90.00
#
_symmetry.space_group_name_H-M   'P 1'
#
loop_
_entity.id
_entity.type
_entity.pdbx_description
1 polymer ?
#
loop_
_entity_poly.entity_id
_entity_poly.type
_entity_poly.pdbx_seq_one_letter_code
_entity_poly.pdbx_strand_id
1 'polypeptide(L)'
;MSRTKRSIGWKWESRVRFGMFFFMATFSLAAQLPSQIGAEAGHGALEITSGLGRKLYALPDDEGVIDARKNLAADPKSVERVLQLSKAEAARRQYKEAVATSTQGLAFAPKNADLYLERGHRELGLREFKPAMHDLEQATRLAPEMLDAYYHLGLAQYFLAEFDDAAASFDRARALAKSNDSLIDCSNWLYVSLRRAGKEQEAAQALARITPDVKNTESHLYFYVRLLHFYQGQLTAEAVLPPPPAGPEDLEGELAFDTVSYGVGNWRLYHHSRSDAVGLFRNVVKGEAWNSWGFIGSELELLRGEE
;
A
#
# COMPACT_ATOMS: atom_id res chain seq x y z
N MET A 1 24.06 -29.45 -37.49
CA MET A 1 23.00 -28.43 -37.50
C MET A 1 22.85 -27.89 -36.06
N SER A 2 23.51 -26.78 -35.81
CA SER A 2 23.63 -26.12 -34.50
C SER A 2 22.44 -25.17 -34.32
N ARG A 3 21.64 -25.35 -33.23
CA ARG A 3 20.62 -24.38 -32.81
C ARG A 3 21.22 -23.47 -31.76
N THR A 4 21.57 -22.27 -32.18
CA THR A 4 21.95 -21.15 -31.33
C THR A 4 20.75 -20.68 -30.45
N LYS A 5 20.92 -20.75 -29.16
CA LYS A 5 20.03 -20.10 -28.19
C LYS A 5 20.31 -18.58 -28.21
N ARG A 6 19.33 -17.78 -28.61
CA ARG A 6 19.38 -16.32 -28.44
C ARG A 6 18.94 -15.99 -27.04
N SER A 7 19.84 -15.44 -26.25
CA SER A 7 19.56 -14.75 -25.01
C SER A 7 18.92 -13.39 -25.35
N ILE A 8 17.70 -13.15 -24.88
CA ILE A 8 17.05 -11.86 -25.01
C ILE A 8 17.52 -11.04 -23.80
N GLY A 9 18.50 -10.18 -24.08
CA GLY A 9 18.92 -9.15 -23.13
C GLY A 9 17.93 -7.99 -23.17
N TRP A 10 17.33 -7.70 -22.06
CA TRP A 10 16.44 -6.56 -21.88
C TRP A 10 17.29 -5.32 -21.61
N LYS A 11 17.32 -4.40 -22.56
CA LYS A 11 17.83 -3.03 -22.34
C LYS A 11 16.66 -2.13 -21.95
N TRP A 12 16.76 -1.50 -20.80
CA TRP A 12 15.86 -0.45 -20.35
C TRP A 12 16.26 0.88 -20.99
N GLU A 13 15.43 1.41 -21.87
CA GLU A 13 15.54 2.80 -22.29
C GLU A 13 14.38 3.58 -21.66
N SER A 14 14.75 4.46 -20.73
CA SER A 14 13.85 5.40 -20.06
C SER A 14 13.41 6.51 -21.03
N ARG A 15 12.13 6.65 -21.29
CA ARG A 15 11.52 7.89 -21.78
C ARG A 15 10.40 8.32 -20.84
N VAL A 16 10.76 9.23 -19.96
CA VAL A 16 9.82 9.99 -19.11
C VAL A 16 9.11 11.03 -19.98
N ARG A 17 7.79 10.99 -20.06
CA ARG A 17 6.96 12.14 -20.43
C ARG A 17 5.99 12.43 -19.29
N PHE A 18 6.11 13.64 -18.76
CA PHE A 18 5.25 14.24 -17.76
C PHE A 18 3.79 14.27 -18.23
N GLY A 19 2.88 13.72 -17.45
CA GLY A 19 1.45 13.97 -17.52
C GLY A 19 0.89 13.95 -16.09
N MET A 20 0.34 15.06 -15.68
CA MET A 20 -0.07 15.40 -14.32
C MET A 20 -1.25 14.56 -13.79
N PHE A 21 -1.22 14.32 -12.48
CA PHE A 21 -2.27 13.91 -11.55
C PHE A 21 -2.61 12.41 -11.47
N PHE A 22 -2.08 11.72 -10.47
CA PHE A 22 -2.82 11.03 -9.40
C PHE A 22 -1.84 10.59 -8.30
N PHE A 23 -2.16 10.91 -7.06
CA PHE A 23 -1.36 10.68 -5.88
C PHE A 23 -1.51 9.24 -5.38
N MET A 24 -0.74 8.32 -5.93
CA MET A 24 -0.08 7.31 -5.11
C MET A 24 1.26 7.92 -4.72
N ALA A 25 1.72 7.68 -3.51
CA ALA A 25 3.01 8.19 -3.05
C ALA A 25 4.08 7.79 -4.08
N THR A 26 4.37 8.69 -5.00
CA THR A 26 5.46 8.54 -5.93
C THR A 26 6.74 8.57 -5.12
N PHE A 27 7.28 7.40 -4.79
CA PHE A 27 8.68 7.26 -4.46
C PHE A 27 9.49 7.50 -5.73
N SER A 28 9.55 8.75 -6.17
CA SER A 28 10.60 9.22 -7.04
C SER A 28 11.56 10.04 -6.19
N LEU A 29 12.38 9.33 -5.43
CA LEU A 29 13.60 9.89 -4.87
C LEU A 29 14.67 8.81 -4.88
N ALA A 30 15.33 8.65 -6.02
CA ALA A 30 16.73 8.25 -6.02
C ALA A 30 17.55 9.41 -5.44
N ALA A 31 17.41 9.68 -4.13
CA ALA A 31 18.29 10.51 -3.35
C ALA A 31 19.06 9.56 -2.45
N GLN A 32 20.36 9.51 -2.66
CA GLN A 32 21.36 8.80 -1.91
C GLN A 32 20.98 8.64 -0.44
N LEU A 33 20.48 7.46 -0.07
CA LEU A 33 20.42 7.02 1.31
C LEU A 33 21.84 6.66 1.72
N PRO A 34 22.35 7.16 2.86
CA PRO A 34 23.65 6.77 3.33
C PRO A 34 23.66 5.27 3.62
N SER A 35 24.63 4.57 3.07
CA SER A 35 24.91 3.14 3.28
C SER A 35 25.38 2.89 4.71
N GLN A 36 24.44 2.90 5.68
CA GLN A 36 24.69 2.43 7.04
C GLN A 36 23.39 1.98 7.69
N ILE A 37 22.92 0.81 7.33
CA ILE A 37 21.96 0.06 8.14
C ILE A 37 22.75 -1.00 8.90
N GLY A 38 23.36 -0.55 9.98
CA GLY A 38 24.03 -1.39 10.97
C GLY A 38 24.28 -0.59 12.22
N ALA A 39 23.47 -0.80 13.26
CA ALA A 39 23.52 -0.19 14.59
C ALA A 39 22.71 1.11 14.77
N GLU A 40 21.95 1.14 15.82
CA GLU A 40 21.12 2.13 16.52
C GLU A 40 21.29 3.67 16.27
N ALA A 41 22.18 4.10 15.41
CA ALA A 41 22.57 5.52 15.23
C ALA A 41 22.01 6.20 13.96
N GLY A 42 20.97 5.65 13.32
CA GLY A 42 20.41 6.20 12.08
C GLY A 42 18.88 6.16 11.98
N HIS A 43 18.20 5.64 12.99
CA HIS A 43 16.74 5.62 13.03
C HIS A 43 16.21 6.94 13.59
N GLY A 44 15.11 7.45 13.02
CA GLY A 44 14.31 8.51 13.59
C GLY A 44 13.57 8.05 14.85
N ALA A 45 12.47 8.72 15.19
CA ALA A 45 11.64 8.36 16.33
C ALA A 45 11.01 6.96 16.18
N LEU A 46 10.76 6.29 17.32
CA LEU A 46 9.97 5.06 17.33
C LEU A 46 8.52 5.37 16.96
N GLU A 47 8.07 4.87 15.82
CA GLU A 47 6.69 5.02 15.39
C GLU A 47 5.74 4.07 16.15
N ILE A 48 5.99 2.78 16.04
CA ILE A 48 5.18 1.78 16.73
C ILE A 48 6.05 0.59 17.16
N THR A 49 5.54 -0.17 18.13
CA THR A 49 5.94 -1.57 18.29
C THR A 49 4.85 -2.42 17.66
N SER A 50 5.21 -3.22 16.67
CA SER A 50 4.28 -4.09 15.97
C SER A 50 3.66 -5.15 16.89
N GLY A 51 2.53 -5.74 16.50
CA GLY A 51 1.91 -6.82 17.26
C GLY A 51 2.83 -8.03 17.46
N LEU A 52 3.82 -8.23 16.58
CA LEU A 52 4.87 -9.26 16.69
C LEU A 52 6.06 -8.81 17.54
N GLY A 53 6.00 -7.65 18.21
CA GLY A 53 7.04 -7.13 19.10
C GLY A 53 8.20 -6.41 18.38
N ARG A 54 8.16 -6.24 17.05
CA ARG A 54 9.19 -5.52 16.31
C ARG A 54 9.01 -4.00 16.48
N LYS A 55 10.10 -3.30 16.82
CA LYS A 55 10.14 -1.83 16.84
C LYS A 55 10.29 -1.29 15.43
N LEU A 56 9.41 -0.39 15.03
CA LEU A 56 9.36 0.21 13.69
C LEU A 56 9.57 1.72 13.84
N TYR A 57 10.51 2.26 13.04
CA TYR A 57 11.03 3.60 13.23
C TYR A 57 10.75 4.47 12.01
N ALA A 58 10.58 5.77 12.27
CA ALA A 58 10.63 6.81 11.25
C ALA A 58 12.04 6.92 10.65
N LEU A 59 12.12 7.65 9.54
CA LEU A 59 13.37 8.16 8.99
C LEU A 59 13.57 9.61 9.46
N PRO A 60 14.81 10.10 9.59
CA PRO A 60 15.09 11.49 9.92
C PRO A 60 14.50 12.47 8.91
N ASP A 61 14.30 13.73 9.32
CA ASP A 61 13.91 14.82 8.42
C ASP A 61 14.88 14.90 7.22
N ASP A 62 14.30 15.16 6.05
CA ASP A 62 15.03 15.56 4.86
C ASP A 62 14.67 17.01 4.48
N GLU A 63 15.26 17.51 3.39
CA GLU A 63 14.97 18.86 2.89
C GLU A 63 13.48 19.05 2.60
N GLY A 64 12.77 18.01 2.14
CA GLY A 64 11.35 18.06 1.85
C GLY A 64 10.50 18.34 3.09
N VAL A 65 10.79 17.68 4.21
CA VAL A 65 10.11 17.94 5.50
C VAL A 65 10.46 19.33 6.02
N ILE A 66 11.74 19.70 5.98
CA ILE A 66 12.21 21.01 6.47
C ILE A 66 11.53 22.16 5.71
N ASP A 67 11.50 22.08 4.38
CA ASP A 67 10.87 23.10 3.54
C ASP A 67 9.36 23.14 3.70
N ALA A 68 8.68 21.97 3.77
CA ALA A 68 7.24 21.92 3.99
C ALA A 68 6.86 22.53 5.36
N ARG A 69 7.65 22.26 6.40
CA ARG A 69 7.45 22.84 7.75
C ARG A 69 7.62 24.36 7.73
N LYS A 70 8.64 24.88 7.03
CA LYS A 70 8.87 26.31 6.85
C LYS A 70 7.71 26.96 6.08
N ASN A 71 7.22 26.32 5.03
CA ASN A 71 6.10 26.80 4.24
C ASN A 71 4.82 26.87 5.06
N LEU A 72 4.52 25.86 5.86
CA LEU A 72 3.36 25.86 6.76
C LEU A 72 3.49 26.96 7.81
N ALA A 73 4.69 27.18 8.38
CA ALA A 73 4.91 28.25 9.35
C ALA A 73 4.65 29.66 8.78
N ALA A 74 4.87 29.86 7.46
CA ALA A 74 4.57 31.13 6.79
C ALA A 74 3.06 31.35 6.55
N ASP A 75 2.25 30.29 6.50
CA ASP A 75 0.78 30.38 6.39
C ASP A 75 0.13 29.19 7.13
N PRO A 76 -0.03 29.30 8.45
CA PRO A 76 -0.42 28.20 9.31
C PRO A 76 -1.87 27.69 9.16
N LYS A 77 -2.71 28.43 8.39
CA LYS A 77 -4.10 28.06 8.13
C LYS A 77 -4.35 27.63 6.67
N SER A 78 -3.29 27.37 5.91
CA SER A 78 -3.40 26.81 4.57
C SER A 78 -3.57 25.29 4.61
N VAL A 79 -4.74 24.80 4.20
CA VAL A 79 -5.01 23.36 4.06
C VAL A 79 -3.98 22.71 3.12
N GLU A 80 -3.64 23.38 2.01
CA GLU A 80 -2.68 22.87 1.05
C GLU A 80 -1.31 22.62 1.70
N ARG A 81 -0.82 23.58 2.51
CA ARG A 81 0.48 23.44 3.19
C ARG A 81 0.46 22.41 4.31
N VAL A 82 -0.67 22.26 5.02
CA VAL A 82 -0.87 21.15 5.96
C VAL A 82 -0.73 19.82 5.24
N LEU A 83 -1.44 19.63 4.12
CA LEU A 83 -1.36 18.41 3.32
C LEU A 83 0.05 18.16 2.77
N GLN A 84 0.74 19.21 2.32
CA GLN A 84 2.12 19.11 1.86
C GLN A 84 3.06 18.64 2.97
N LEU A 85 2.97 19.21 4.17
CA LEU A 85 3.78 18.80 5.30
C LEU A 85 3.45 17.37 5.74
N SER A 86 2.17 17.03 5.93
CA SER A 86 1.77 15.67 6.31
C SER A 86 2.29 14.62 5.33
N LYS A 87 2.22 14.89 4.02
CA LYS A 87 2.76 13.99 2.99
C LYS A 87 4.28 13.89 3.03
N ALA A 88 4.99 15.00 3.29
CA ALA A 88 6.44 14.98 3.44
C ALA A 88 6.87 14.16 4.67
N GLU A 89 6.20 14.36 5.82
CA GLU A 89 6.41 13.58 7.03
C GLU A 89 6.14 12.09 6.78
N ALA A 90 5.04 11.76 6.10
CA ALA A 90 4.69 10.38 5.75
C ALA A 90 5.72 9.71 4.82
N ALA A 91 6.31 10.46 3.87
CA ALA A 91 7.39 9.95 3.02
C ALA A 91 8.63 9.55 3.84
N ARG A 92 8.80 10.14 5.03
CA ARG A 92 9.84 9.79 6.01
C ARG A 92 9.34 8.77 7.05
N ARG A 93 8.17 8.16 6.83
CA ARG A 93 7.53 7.24 7.78
C ARG A 93 7.29 7.87 9.18
N GLN A 94 7.20 9.20 9.26
CA GLN A 94 6.88 9.99 10.46
C GLN A 94 5.35 10.08 10.57
N TYR A 95 4.70 8.93 10.77
CA TYR A 95 3.23 8.87 10.68
C TYR A 95 2.55 9.53 11.86
N LYS A 96 3.15 9.51 13.06
CA LYS A 96 2.60 10.24 14.21
C LYS A 96 2.59 11.75 13.99
N GLU A 97 3.67 12.27 13.43
CA GLU A 97 3.78 13.67 13.06
C GLU A 97 2.76 14.02 11.98
N ALA A 98 2.63 13.20 10.94
CA ALA A 98 1.68 13.40 9.86
C ALA A 98 0.21 13.40 10.35
N VAL A 99 -0.13 12.51 11.28
CA VAL A 99 -1.45 12.50 11.97
C VAL A 99 -1.65 13.77 12.77
N ALA A 100 -0.64 14.22 13.53
CA ALA A 100 -0.71 15.46 14.29
C ALA A 100 -0.87 16.69 13.39
N THR A 101 -0.12 16.75 12.29
CA THR A 101 -0.19 17.82 11.27
C THR A 101 -1.59 17.88 10.64
N SER A 102 -2.14 16.75 10.21
CA SER A 102 -3.50 16.68 9.64
C SER A 102 -4.57 17.04 10.68
N THR A 103 -4.38 16.67 11.95
CA THR A 103 -5.26 17.03 13.04
C THR A 103 -5.30 18.55 13.30
N GLN A 104 -4.15 19.23 13.21
CA GLN A 104 -4.09 20.69 13.24
C GLN A 104 -4.87 21.31 12.09
N GLY A 105 -4.78 20.76 10.89
CA GLY A 105 -5.57 21.19 9.74
C GLY A 105 -7.08 21.08 9.98
N LEU A 106 -7.52 19.95 10.50
CA LEU A 106 -8.93 19.72 10.81
C LEU A 106 -9.49 20.64 11.89
N ALA A 107 -8.66 21.20 12.78
CA ALA A 107 -9.09 22.16 13.77
C ALA A 107 -9.63 23.47 13.17
N PHE A 108 -9.14 23.89 11.99
CA PHE A 108 -9.64 25.07 11.30
C PHE A 108 -10.42 24.75 10.02
N ALA A 109 -10.30 23.52 9.48
CA ALA A 109 -11.01 23.07 8.26
C ALA A 109 -11.75 21.73 8.54
N PRO A 110 -12.73 21.68 9.47
CA PRO A 110 -13.35 20.44 9.94
C PRO A 110 -14.25 19.73 8.92
N LYS A 111 -14.44 20.29 7.73
CA LYS A 111 -15.20 19.69 6.61
C LYS A 111 -14.33 19.40 5.40
N ASN A 112 -13.02 19.35 5.55
CA ASN A 112 -12.12 19.07 4.44
C ASN A 112 -11.90 17.57 4.32
N ALA A 113 -12.35 16.97 3.21
CA ALA A 113 -12.26 15.53 2.96
C ALA A 113 -10.83 15.04 2.80
N ASP A 114 -9.94 15.85 2.18
CA ASP A 114 -8.55 15.47 1.94
C ASP A 114 -7.77 15.34 3.25
N LEU A 115 -8.06 16.18 4.25
CA LEU A 115 -7.43 16.06 5.57
C LEU A 115 -7.87 14.82 6.33
N TYR A 116 -9.14 14.42 6.24
CA TYR A 116 -9.61 13.15 6.80
C TYR A 116 -8.99 11.96 6.08
N LEU A 117 -8.94 11.98 4.74
CA LEU A 117 -8.26 10.95 3.95
C LEU A 117 -6.78 10.83 4.36
N GLU A 118 -6.07 11.96 4.42
CA GLU A 118 -4.65 11.99 4.75
C GLU A 118 -4.41 11.41 6.15
N ARG A 119 -5.19 11.85 7.17
CA ARG A 119 -5.04 11.35 8.53
C ARG A 119 -5.35 9.86 8.63
N GLY A 120 -6.48 9.41 8.09
CA GLY A 120 -6.87 8.01 8.11
C GLY A 120 -5.88 7.10 7.39
N HIS A 121 -5.30 7.56 6.28
CA HIS A 121 -4.23 6.81 5.60
C HIS A 121 -3.00 6.62 6.50
N ARG A 122 -2.57 7.64 7.28
CA ARG A 122 -1.40 7.52 8.18
C ARG A 122 -1.71 6.64 9.39
N GLU A 123 -2.93 6.73 9.92
CA GLU A 123 -3.43 5.86 10.99
C GLU A 123 -3.40 4.38 10.60
N LEU A 124 -3.68 4.03 9.33
CA LEU A 124 -3.49 2.66 8.83
C LEU A 124 -2.03 2.19 9.00
N GLY A 125 -1.08 3.04 8.65
CA GLY A 125 0.35 2.76 8.82
C GLY A 125 0.74 2.54 10.28
N LEU A 126 0.08 3.25 11.22
CA LEU A 126 0.25 3.10 12.66
C LEU A 126 -0.52 1.90 13.25
N ARG A 127 -1.26 1.11 12.47
CA ARG A 127 -2.16 0.04 12.91
C ARG A 127 -3.35 0.55 13.75
N GLU A 128 -3.66 1.83 13.65
CA GLU A 128 -4.82 2.46 14.30
C GLU A 128 -6.06 2.32 13.39
N PHE A 129 -6.45 1.07 13.10
CA PHE A 129 -7.45 0.77 12.07
C PHE A 129 -8.85 1.34 12.37
N LYS A 130 -9.29 1.38 13.63
CA LYS A 130 -10.59 1.96 14.01
C LYS A 130 -10.64 3.48 13.87
N PRO A 131 -9.65 4.25 14.36
CA PRO A 131 -9.52 5.67 14.03
C PRO A 131 -9.48 5.91 12.52
N ALA A 132 -8.64 5.17 11.76
CA ALA A 132 -8.56 5.28 10.32
C ALA A 132 -9.92 5.06 9.64
N MET A 133 -10.65 4.01 10.01
CA MET A 133 -11.99 3.74 9.48
C MET A 133 -12.94 4.92 9.71
N HIS A 134 -12.96 5.48 10.94
CA HIS A 134 -13.80 6.63 11.25
C HIS A 134 -13.49 7.84 10.35
N ASP A 135 -12.22 8.18 10.18
CA ASP A 135 -11.79 9.30 9.36
C ASP A 135 -12.09 9.07 7.88
N LEU A 136 -11.86 7.88 7.38
CA LEU A 136 -12.12 7.52 5.98
C LEU A 136 -13.62 7.51 5.67
N GLU A 137 -14.46 7.11 6.61
CA GLU A 137 -15.91 7.29 6.51
C GLU A 137 -16.31 8.78 6.46
N GLN A 138 -15.65 9.66 7.23
CA GLN A 138 -15.88 11.09 7.11
C GLN A 138 -15.47 11.59 5.71
N ALA A 139 -14.31 11.16 5.20
CA ALA A 139 -13.85 11.54 3.87
C ALA A 139 -14.86 11.12 2.78
N THR A 140 -15.37 9.87 2.83
CA THR A 140 -16.38 9.40 1.86
C THR A 140 -17.71 10.13 1.96
N ARG A 141 -18.14 10.56 3.15
CA ARG A 141 -19.36 11.38 3.33
C ARG A 141 -19.18 12.79 2.78
N LEU A 142 -18.01 13.38 2.96
CA LEU A 142 -17.71 14.75 2.50
C LEU A 142 -17.44 14.81 0.99
N ALA A 143 -16.87 13.75 0.42
CA ALA A 143 -16.51 13.65 -0.99
C ALA A 143 -16.90 12.28 -1.57
N PRO A 144 -18.19 12.04 -1.91
CA PRO A 144 -18.69 10.72 -2.37
C PRO A 144 -18.09 10.20 -3.69
N GLU A 145 -17.36 11.03 -4.42
CA GLU A 145 -16.67 10.67 -5.67
C GLU A 145 -15.14 10.51 -5.46
N MET A 146 -14.66 10.53 -4.21
CA MET A 146 -13.24 10.37 -3.89
C MET A 146 -12.88 8.89 -3.83
N LEU A 147 -12.30 8.37 -4.90
CA LEU A 147 -11.88 6.97 -5.02
C LEU A 147 -10.97 6.58 -3.86
N ASP A 148 -9.95 7.40 -3.57
CA ASP A 148 -8.92 7.08 -2.57
C ASP A 148 -9.50 6.93 -1.16
N ALA A 149 -10.58 7.66 -0.83
CA ALA A 149 -11.25 7.52 0.45
C ALA A 149 -11.93 6.14 0.59
N TYR A 150 -12.61 5.66 -0.44
CA TYR A 150 -13.19 4.32 -0.44
C TYR A 150 -12.14 3.22 -0.47
N TYR A 151 -11.04 3.42 -1.20
CA TYR A 151 -9.95 2.47 -1.26
C TYR A 151 -9.32 2.27 0.13
N HIS A 152 -8.97 3.35 0.82
CA HIS A 152 -8.37 3.27 2.14
C HIS A 152 -9.38 2.83 3.22
N LEU A 153 -10.67 3.18 3.08
CA LEU A 153 -11.74 2.65 3.93
C LEU A 153 -11.82 1.13 3.81
N GLY A 154 -11.77 0.61 2.58
CA GLY A 154 -11.72 -0.83 2.34
C GLY A 154 -10.51 -1.50 2.99
N LEU A 155 -9.32 -0.84 2.99
CA LEU A 155 -8.15 -1.35 3.71
C LEU A 155 -8.35 -1.38 5.22
N ALA A 156 -8.93 -0.32 5.82
CA ALA A 156 -9.23 -0.28 7.25
C ALA A 156 -10.16 -1.43 7.66
N GLN A 157 -11.25 -1.61 6.94
CA GLN A 157 -12.23 -2.67 7.14
C GLN A 157 -11.62 -4.06 6.96
N TYR A 158 -10.79 -4.23 5.91
CA TYR A 158 -10.09 -5.50 5.64
C TYR A 158 -9.16 -5.88 6.80
N PHE A 159 -8.37 -4.93 7.30
CA PHE A 159 -7.47 -5.17 8.43
C PHE A 159 -8.20 -5.42 9.75
N LEU A 160 -9.42 -4.91 9.90
CA LEU A 160 -10.33 -5.24 11.01
C LEU A 160 -11.05 -6.60 10.81
N ALA A 161 -10.82 -7.29 9.70
CA ALA A 161 -11.52 -8.51 9.28
C ALA A 161 -13.03 -8.31 8.98
N GLU A 162 -13.45 -7.09 8.70
CA GLU A 162 -14.79 -6.73 8.24
C GLU A 162 -14.85 -6.90 6.71
N PHE A 163 -14.72 -8.16 6.24
CA PHE A 163 -14.45 -8.46 4.83
C PHE A 163 -15.61 -8.14 3.89
N ASP A 164 -16.86 -8.22 4.35
CA ASP A 164 -18.04 -7.85 3.57
C ASP A 164 -18.07 -6.33 3.31
N ASP A 165 -17.80 -5.53 4.33
CA ASP A 165 -17.75 -4.08 4.24
C ASP A 165 -16.56 -3.63 3.41
N ALA A 166 -15.40 -4.27 3.59
CA ALA A 166 -14.22 -4.04 2.77
C ALA A 166 -14.52 -4.29 1.28
N ALA A 167 -15.19 -5.40 0.95
CA ALA A 167 -15.56 -5.68 -0.43
C ALA A 167 -16.50 -4.60 -1.00
N ALA A 168 -17.48 -4.13 -0.23
CA ALA A 168 -18.36 -3.05 -0.67
C ALA A 168 -17.61 -1.73 -0.91
N SER A 169 -16.67 -1.38 -0.03
CA SER A 169 -15.83 -0.18 -0.18
C SER A 169 -14.92 -0.27 -1.39
N PHE A 170 -14.24 -1.41 -1.62
CA PHE A 170 -13.41 -1.61 -2.81
C PHE A 170 -14.22 -1.67 -4.11
N ASP A 171 -15.45 -2.22 -4.10
CA ASP A 171 -16.31 -2.19 -5.28
C ASP A 171 -16.74 -0.76 -5.61
N ARG A 172 -17.04 0.07 -4.60
CA ARG A 172 -17.31 1.49 -4.80
C ARG A 172 -16.09 2.23 -5.35
N ALA A 173 -14.89 2.02 -4.79
CA ALA A 173 -13.65 2.58 -5.31
C ALA A 173 -13.42 2.16 -6.77
N ARG A 174 -13.60 0.88 -7.10
CA ARG A 174 -13.51 0.34 -8.45
C ARG A 174 -14.49 0.97 -9.42
N ALA A 175 -15.71 1.24 -8.98
CA ALA A 175 -16.73 1.92 -9.79
C ALA A 175 -16.35 3.37 -10.13
N LEU A 176 -15.53 4.00 -9.31
CA LEU A 176 -14.99 5.35 -9.51
C LEU A 176 -13.68 5.37 -10.31
N ALA A 177 -13.08 4.21 -10.58
CA ALA A 177 -11.82 4.09 -11.29
C ALA A 177 -11.91 4.64 -12.72
N LYS A 178 -11.00 5.56 -13.07
CA LYS A 178 -10.90 6.22 -14.38
C LYS A 178 -9.67 5.76 -15.17
N SER A 179 -8.80 4.96 -14.56
CA SER A 179 -7.59 4.42 -15.18
C SER A 179 -7.52 2.91 -14.98
N ASN A 180 -6.73 2.23 -15.80
CA ASN A 180 -6.42 0.82 -15.60
C ASN A 180 -5.73 0.59 -14.26
N ASP A 181 -4.85 1.49 -13.85
CA ASP A 181 -4.10 1.38 -12.60
C ASP A 181 -5.04 1.35 -11.39
N SER A 182 -5.97 2.29 -11.30
CA SER A 182 -7.00 2.29 -10.24
C SER A 182 -7.91 1.05 -10.33
N LEU A 183 -8.24 0.59 -11.55
CA LEU A 183 -9.06 -0.62 -11.74
C LEU A 183 -8.33 -1.86 -11.22
N ILE A 184 -7.04 -2.00 -11.51
CA ILE A 184 -6.19 -3.12 -11.11
C ILE A 184 -6.09 -3.18 -9.58
N ASP A 185 -5.73 -2.07 -8.96
CA ASP A 185 -5.51 -1.98 -7.52
C ASP A 185 -6.79 -2.28 -6.73
N CYS A 186 -7.89 -1.61 -7.07
CA CYS A 186 -9.19 -1.86 -6.45
C CYS A 186 -9.67 -3.31 -6.68
N SER A 187 -9.42 -3.89 -7.86
CA SER A 187 -9.84 -5.26 -8.17
C SER A 187 -9.08 -6.31 -7.39
N ASN A 188 -7.79 -6.08 -7.10
CA ASN A 188 -7.00 -6.96 -6.25
C ASN A 188 -7.60 -7.05 -4.84
N TRP A 189 -7.82 -5.90 -4.21
CA TRP A 189 -8.35 -5.87 -2.85
C TRP A 189 -9.82 -6.31 -2.76
N LEU A 190 -10.63 -6.00 -3.76
CA LEU A 190 -11.99 -6.51 -3.87
C LEU A 190 -11.99 -8.05 -3.93
N TYR A 191 -11.16 -8.64 -4.79
CA TYR A 191 -11.06 -10.09 -4.92
C TYR A 191 -10.69 -10.76 -3.59
N VAL A 192 -9.63 -10.31 -2.94
CA VAL A 192 -9.19 -10.92 -1.68
C VAL A 192 -10.21 -10.73 -0.57
N SER A 193 -10.92 -9.59 -0.52
CA SER A 193 -11.99 -9.34 0.44
C SER A 193 -13.16 -10.30 0.25
N LEU A 194 -13.63 -10.46 -0.99
CA LEU A 194 -14.71 -11.40 -1.32
C LEU A 194 -14.34 -12.86 -1.00
N ARG A 195 -13.08 -13.26 -1.29
CA ARG A 195 -12.60 -14.61 -0.95
C ARG A 195 -12.57 -14.83 0.57
N ARG A 196 -12.12 -13.82 1.33
CA ARG A 196 -12.11 -13.86 2.80
C ARG A 196 -13.53 -13.88 3.40
N ALA A 197 -14.50 -13.24 2.74
CA ALA A 197 -15.93 -13.29 3.09
C ALA A 197 -16.63 -14.60 2.65
N GLY A 198 -15.91 -15.53 2.00
CA GLY A 198 -16.50 -16.78 1.49
C GLY A 198 -17.33 -16.61 0.21
N LYS A 199 -17.29 -15.46 -0.44
CA LYS A 199 -18.07 -15.11 -1.65
C LYS A 199 -17.32 -15.46 -2.93
N GLU A 200 -17.12 -16.75 -3.16
CA GLU A 200 -16.27 -17.24 -4.26
C GLU A 200 -16.77 -16.85 -5.65
N GLN A 201 -18.08 -16.93 -5.89
CA GLN A 201 -18.68 -16.58 -7.18
C GLN A 201 -18.55 -15.09 -7.49
N GLU A 202 -18.79 -14.24 -6.49
CA GLU A 202 -18.64 -12.78 -6.62
C GLU A 202 -17.16 -12.40 -6.86
N ALA A 203 -16.24 -13.09 -6.18
CA ALA A 203 -14.80 -12.90 -6.40
C ALA A 203 -14.40 -13.24 -7.84
N ALA A 204 -14.89 -14.35 -8.40
CA ALA A 204 -14.66 -14.70 -9.80
C ALA A 204 -15.23 -13.65 -10.78
N GLN A 205 -16.42 -13.12 -10.49
CA GLN A 205 -17.04 -12.05 -11.28
C GLN A 205 -16.25 -10.74 -11.20
N ALA A 206 -15.66 -10.41 -10.03
CA ALA A 206 -14.81 -9.24 -9.87
C ALA A 206 -13.59 -9.28 -10.80
N LEU A 207 -13.02 -10.46 -11.04
CA LEU A 207 -11.88 -10.65 -11.95
C LEU A 207 -12.26 -10.58 -13.44
N ALA A 208 -13.53 -10.76 -13.81
CA ALA A 208 -13.94 -10.77 -15.21
C ALA A 208 -13.69 -9.44 -15.95
N ARG A 209 -13.53 -8.33 -15.21
CA ARG A 209 -13.16 -7.02 -15.79
C ARG A 209 -11.67 -6.88 -16.09
N ILE A 210 -10.84 -7.80 -15.62
CA ILE A 210 -9.40 -7.83 -15.86
C ILE A 210 -9.16 -8.70 -17.08
N THR A 211 -9.23 -8.07 -18.25
CA THR A 211 -9.00 -8.70 -19.55
C THR A 211 -7.52 -8.57 -19.95
N PRO A 212 -6.99 -9.36 -20.91
CA PRO A 212 -5.58 -9.30 -21.29
C PRO A 212 -5.08 -7.96 -21.85
N ASP A 213 -5.99 -7.09 -22.25
CA ASP A 213 -5.69 -5.72 -22.71
C ASP A 213 -5.62 -4.70 -21.55
N VAL A 214 -6.09 -5.06 -20.36
CA VAL A 214 -5.90 -4.23 -19.15
C VAL A 214 -4.43 -4.27 -18.76
N LYS A 215 -3.73 -3.18 -18.99
CA LYS A 215 -2.31 -3.00 -18.67
C LYS A 215 -2.15 -1.85 -17.71
N ASN A 216 -1.25 -2.03 -16.76
CA ASN A 216 -0.80 -0.94 -15.89
C ASN A 216 0.09 0.03 -16.68
N THR A 217 0.04 1.29 -16.28
CA THR A 217 0.94 2.35 -16.79
C THR A 217 2.09 2.61 -15.82
N GLU A 218 1.92 2.27 -14.55
CA GLU A 218 2.91 2.45 -13.49
C GLU A 218 3.63 1.15 -13.18
N SER A 219 4.96 1.18 -13.11
CA SER A 219 5.80 -0.02 -12.96
C SER A 219 5.49 -0.81 -11.68
N HIS A 220 5.22 -0.11 -10.58
CA HIS A 220 4.93 -0.75 -9.30
C HIS A 220 3.59 -1.52 -9.26
N LEU A 221 2.65 -1.22 -10.17
CA LEU A 221 1.40 -1.96 -10.29
C LEU A 221 1.52 -3.23 -11.15
N TYR A 222 2.65 -3.45 -11.80
CA TYR A 222 2.90 -4.66 -12.57
C TYR A 222 2.70 -5.93 -11.74
N PHE A 223 3.02 -5.89 -10.46
CA PHE A 223 2.86 -7.02 -9.55
C PHE A 223 1.39 -7.34 -9.26
N TYR A 224 0.54 -6.32 -9.12
CA TYR A 224 -0.90 -6.51 -8.96
C TYR A 224 -1.54 -7.16 -10.20
N VAL A 225 -1.16 -6.74 -11.40
CA VAL A 225 -1.64 -7.39 -12.64
C VAL A 225 -1.28 -8.87 -12.65
N ARG A 226 -0.06 -9.22 -12.26
CA ARG A 226 0.36 -10.62 -12.18
C ARG A 226 -0.42 -11.39 -11.13
N LEU A 227 -0.73 -10.80 -9.99
CA LEU A 227 -1.60 -11.40 -8.97
C LEU A 227 -3.00 -11.64 -9.52
N LEU A 228 -3.59 -10.68 -10.23
CA LEU A 228 -4.91 -10.86 -10.83
C LEU A 228 -4.92 -12.00 -11.85
N HIS A 229 -3.89 -12.12 -12.69
CA HIS A 229 -3.72 -13.26 -13.61
C HIS A 229 -3.51 -14.59 -12.87
N PHE A 230 -2.81 -14.57 -11.75
CA PHE A 230 -2.69 -15.73 -10.87
C PHE A 230 -4.05 -16.15 -10.30
N TYR A 231 -4.85 -15.22 -9.80
CA TYR A 231 -6.19 -15.50 -9.30
C TYR A 231 -7.16 -16.00 -10.38
N GLN A 232 -6.92 -15.62 -11.63
CA GLN A 232 -7.64 -16.14 -12.81
C GLN A 232 -7.14 -17.54 -13.24
N GLY A 233 -6.13 -18.11 -12.59
CA GLY A 233 -5.54 -19.39 -12.95
C GLY A 233 -4.64 -19.37 -14.19
N GLN A 234 -4.24 -18.19 -14.66
CA GLN A 234 -3.36 -18.03 -15.83
C GLN A 234 -1.87 -18.19 -15.49
N LEU A 235 -1.52 -18.03 -14.21
CA LEU A 235 -0.16 -18.19 -13.68
C LEU A 235 -0.17 -19.15 -12.50
N THR A 236 0.95 -19.84 -12.27
CA THR A 236 1.17 -20.62 -11.04
C THR A 236 1.74 -19.74 -9.94
N ALA A 237 1.69 -20.20 -8.68
CA ALA A 237 2.27 -19.50 -7.54
C ALA A 237 3.77 -19.26 -7.73
N GLU A 238 4.49 -20.25 -8.26
CA GLU A 238 5.93 -20.18 -8.55
C GLU A 238 6.24 -19.15 -9.64
N ALA A 239 5.36 -19.02 -10.63
CA ALA A 239 5.55 -18.07 -11.72
C ALA A 239 5.27 -16.63 -11.30
N VAL A 240 4.40 -16.41 -10.30
CA VAL A 240 4.02 -15.05 -9.87
C VAL A 240 4.93 -14.52 -8.75
N LEU A 241 5.42 -15.38 -7.86
CA LEU A 241 6.29 -14.98 -6.75
C LEU A 241 7.58 -14.36 -7.27
N PRO A 242 7.93 -13.12 -6.89
CA PRO A 242 9.20 -12.53 -7.22
C PRO A 242 10.33 -13.16 -6.39
N PRO A 243 11.59 -13.03 -6.81
CA PRO A 243 12.70 -13.35 -5.94
C PRO A 243 12.67 -12.44 -4.69
N PRO A 244 13.29 -12.88 -3.59
CA PRO A 244 13.53 -11.99 -2.45
C PRO A 244 14.26 -10.70 -2.89
N PRO A 245 14.04 -9.56 -2.21
CA PRO A 245 14.72 -8.30 -2.54
C PRO A 245 16.25 -8.49 -2.51
N ALA A 246 16.95 -7.83 -3.40
CA ALA A 246 18.40 -7.96 -3.56
C ALA A 246 19.19 -7.41 -2.36
N GLY A 247 18.56 -6.57 -1.54
CA GLY A 247 19.11 -5.97 -0.34
C GLY A 247 18.23 -4.82 0.17
N PRO A 248 18.62 -4.16 1.26
CA PRO A 248 17.81 -3.10 1.90
C PRO A 248 17.60 -1.86 1.02
N GLU A 249 18.41 -1.67 -0.02
CA GLU A 249 18.28 -0.59 -0.99
C GLU A 249 17.28 -0.91 -2.11
N ASP A 250 16.84 -2.16 -2.23
CA ASP A 250 15.90 -2.61 -3.26
C ASP A 250 14.45 -2.44 -2.82
N LEU A 251 14.04 -1.18 -2.63
CA LEU A 251 12.69 -0.85 -2.17
C LEU A 251 11.59 -1.32 -3.13
N GLU A 252 11.82 -1.24 -4.44
CA GLU A 252 10.85 -1.72 -5.44
C GLU A 252 10.70 -3.23 -5.38
N GLY A 253 11.81 -3.96 -5.29
CA GLY A 253 11.82 -5.42 -5.10
C GLY A 253 11.14 -5.82 -3.79
N GLU A 254 11.34 -5.06 -2.71
CA GLU A 254 10.71 -5.33 -1.42
C GLU A 254 9.19 -5.13 -1.47
N LEU A 255 8.72 -4.01 -2.04
CA LEU A 255 7.28 -3.76 -2.21
C LEU A 255 6.62 -4.83 -3.08
N ALA A 256 7.30 -5.24 -4.14
CA ALA A 256 6.86 -6.34 -5.00
C ALA A 256 6.75 -7.66 -4.23
N PHE A 257 7.80 -7.98 -3.48
CA PHE A 257 7.87 -9.19 -2.68
C PHE A 257 6.75 -9.24 -1.62
N ASP A 258 6.56 -8.15 -0.90
CA ASP A 258 5.51 -8.02 0.12
C ASP A 258 4.11 -8.18 -0.49
N THR A 259 3.83 -7.45 -1.57
CA THR A 259 2.54 -7.45 -2.24
C THR A 259 2.18 -8.83 -2.76
N VAL A 260 3.10 -9.47 -3.49
CA VAL A 260 2.82 -10.76 -4.13
C VAL A 260 2.83 -11.89 -3.12
N SER A 261 3.77 -11.89 -2.17
CA SER A 261 3.83 -12.92 -1.13
C SER A 261 2.59 -12.89 -0.24
N TYR A 262 2.09 -11.68 0.10
CA TYR A 262 0.84 -11.54 0.81
C TYR A 262 -0.36 -12.06 -0.02
N GLY A 263 -0.45 -11.68 -1.29
CA GLY A 263 -1.53 -12.11 -2.19
C GLY A 263 -1.56 -13.63 -2.37
N VAL A 264 -0.42 -14.27 -2.62
CA VAL A 264 -0.30 -15.73 -2.72
C VAL A 264 -0.57 -16.40 -1.37
N GLY A 265 -0.09 -15.82 -0.27
CA GLY A 265 -0.35 -16.29 1.09
C GLY A 265 -1.85 -16.30 1.39
N ASN A 266 -2.58 -15.22 1.10
CA ASN A 266 -4.04 -15.19 1.21
C ASN A 266 -4.70 -16.26 0.35
N TRP A 267 -4.28 -16.40 -0.92
CA TRP A 267 -4.80 -17.43 -1.80
C TRP A 267 -4.65 -18.83 -1.18
N ARG A 268 -3.53 -19.13 -0.53
CA ARG A 268 -3.29 -20.38 0.18
C ARG A 268 -4.18 -20.54 1.41
N LEU A 269 -4.49 -19.46 2.14
CA LEU A 269 -5.40 -19.51 3.30
C LEU A 269 -6.78 -20.03 2.92
N TYR A 270 -7.42 -19.48 1.90
CA TYR A 270 -8.76 -19.92 1.49
C TYR A 270 -8.73 -21.18 0.60
N HIS A 271 -7.55 -21.74 0.29
CA HIS A 271 -7.37 -23.09 -0.24
C HIS A 271 -6.86 -24.08 0.82
N HIS A 272 -7.03 -23.75 2.09
CA HIS A 272 -6.71 -24.61 3.24
C HIS A 272 -5.22 -25.02 3.37
N SER A 273 -4.30 -24.25 2.81
CA SER A 273 -2.84 -24.47 2.91
C SER A 273 -2.19 -23.46 3.86
N ARG A 274 -2.66 -23.42 5.12
CA ARG A 274 -2.22 -22.43 6.11
C ARG A 274 -0.72 -22.50 6.39
N SER A 275 -0.11 -23.69 6.49
CA SER A 275 1.32 -23.82 6.74
C SER A 275 2.18 -23.10 5.71
N ASP A 276 1.79 -23.20 4.43
CA ASP A 276 2.50 -22.57 3.33
C ASP A 276 2.28 -21.06 3.31
N ALA A 277 1.06 -20.60 3.67
CA ALA A 277 0.74 -19.18 3.81
C ALA A 277 1.59 -18.52 4.90
N VAL A 278 1.69 -19.16 6.08
CA VAL A 278 2.49 -18.68 7.22
C VAL A 278 3.96 -18.53 6.85
N GLY A 279 4.50 -19.44 6.03
CA GLY A 279 5.88 -19.35 5.52
C GLY A 279 6.12 -18.05 4.72
N LEU A 280 5.18 -17.69 3.85
CA LEU A 280 5.25 -16.44 3.08
C LEU A 280 5.14 -15.22 4.00
N PHE A 281 4.14 -15.17 4.89
CA PHE A 281 3.94 -14.04 5.81
C PHE A 281 5.15 -13.80 6.72
N ARG A 282 5.75 -14.86 7.25
CA ARG A 282 6.99 -14.77 8.05
C ARG A 282 8.16 -14.19 7.27
N ASN A 283 8.24 -14.42 5.97
CA ASN A 283 9.29 -13.82 5.14
C ASN A 283 9.03 -12.35 4.89
N VAL A 284 7.79 -11.95 4.62
CA VAL A 284 7.40 -10.54 4.44
C VAL A 284 7.72 -9.70 5.68
N VAL A 285 7.34 -10.15 6.88
CA VAL A 285 7.53 -9.35 8.10
C VAL A 285 8.99 -9.24 8.57
N LYS A 286 9.94 -9.86 7.87
CA LYS A 286 11.39 -9.65 8.08
C LYS A 286 11.91 -8.42 7.36
N GLY A 287 11.19 -7.94 6.33
CA GLY A 287 11.56 -6.82 5.50
C GLY A 287 11.52 -5.47 6.22
N GLU A 288 11.97 -4.42 5.52
CA GLU A 288 12.02 -3.05 6.05
C GLU A 288 10.84 -2.17 5.60
N ALA A 289 10.07 -2.61 4.59
CA ALA A 289 8.89 -1.87 4.10
C ALA A 289 7.66 -2.09 5.01
N TRP A 290 7.83 -1.88 6.30
CA TRP A 290 6.82 -2.13 7.34
C TRP A 290 5.51 -1.34 7.15
N ASN A 291 5.52 -0.36 6.28
CA ASN A 291 4.38 0.45 5.90
C ASN A 291 3.66 -0.08 4.64
N SER A 292 4.16 -1.13 3.99
CA SER A 292 3.47 -1.77 2.87
C SER A 292 2.20 -2.48 3.34
N TRP A 293 1.16 -2.49 2.51
CA TRP A 293 -0.08 -3.21 2.84
C TRP A 293 0.14 -4.73 2.93
N GLY A 294 1.08 -5.26 2.15
CA GLY A 294 1.49 -6.66 2.23
C GLY A 294 2.13 -7.01 3.56
N PHE A 295 3.01 -6.14 4.09
CA PHE A 295 3.60 -6.31 5.41
C PHE A 295 2.54 -6.25 6.51
N ILE A 296 1.70 -5.20 6.52
CA ILE A 296 0.63 -5.03 7.52
C ILE A 296 -0.32 -6.23 7.51
N GLY A 297 -0.74 -6.65 6.31
CA GLY A 297 -1.59 -7.82 6.17
C GLY A 297 -0.94 -9.10 6.66
N SER A 298 0.35 -9.33 6.33
CA SER A 298 1.10 -10.51 6.78
C SER A 298 1.27 -10.54 8.30
N GLU A 299 1.56 -9.40 8.92
CA GLU A 299 1.62 -9.24 10.37
C GLU A 299 0.31 -9.66 11.03
N LEU A 300 -0.82 -9.15 10.54
CA LEU A 300 -2.15 -9.46 11.07
C LEU A 300 -2.53 -10.94 10.90
N GLU A 301 -2.18 -11.56 9.76
CA GLU A 301 -2.46 -12.98 9.55
C GLU A 301 -1.63 -13.89 10.47
N LEU A 302 -0.42 -13.48 10.81
CA LEU A 302 0.38 -14.21 11.79
C LEU A 302 -0.24 -14.11 13.20
N LEU A 303 -0.69 -12.92 13.61
CA LEU A 303 -1.35 -12.69 14.90
C LEU A 303 -2.66 -13.47 15.02
N ARG A 304 -3.51 -13.47 13.98
CA ARG A 304 -4.76 -14.23 13.93
C ARG A 304 -4.57 -15.74 14.01
N GLY A 305 -3.39 -16.22 13.77
CA GLY A 305 -3.06 -17.65 13.78
C GLY A 305 -2.50 -18.17 15.07
N GLU A 306 -2.24 -17.29 16.02
CA GLU A 306 -1.81 -17.64 17.37
C GLU A 306 -2.99 -17.79 18.35
N GLU A 307 -4.21 -17.42 17.90
CA GLU A 307 -5.47 -17.64 18.60
C GLU A 307 -6.09 -19.01 18.22
#